data_3b4c66bf937ef1cef231aa4207700ece
#
_entry.id   3b4c66bf937ef1cef231aa4207700ece
#
_cell.length_a   1.000
_cell.length_b   1.000
_cell.length_c   1.000
_cell.angle_alpha   90.00
_cell.angle_beta   90.00
_cell.angle_gamma   90.00
#
_symmetry.space_group_name_H-M   'P 1'
#
loop_
_entity.id
_entity.type
_entity.pdbx_description
1 polymer ?
#
loop_
_entity_poly.entity_id
_entity_poly.type
_entity_poly.pdbx_seq_one_letter_code
_entity_poly.pdbx_strand_id
1 'polypeptide(L)'
;MLRTTGLFVVTALAEIFGCYLTYLWLRQGRSIVLLVPAALSLATFAWLLTFHPTAAGRTYAAYGGVYVSAGIAWLWVVEKQPPTPRDLFGVAICLLGMLVIGTGAPPTARGHIDSPLPSFDQPRP
;
A
#
# COMPACT_ATOMS: atom_id res chain seq x y z
N MET A 1 -6.26 8.53 -13.56
CA MET A 1 -6.95 7.70 -12.55
C MET A 1 -6.74 6.20 -12.79
N LEU A 2 -7.01 5.65 -13.97
CA LEU A 2 -6.87 4.19 -14.23
C LEU A 2 -5.45 3.65 -13.96
N ARG A 3 -4.41 4.39 -14.32
CA ARG A 3 -2.99 4.01 -14.09
C ARG A 3 -2.64 3.91 -12.60
N THR A 4 -3.16 4.83 -11.80
CA THR A 4 -2.89 4.88 -10.36
C THR A 4 -3.59 3.73 -9.63
N THR A 5 -4.86 3.45 -9.98
CA THR A 5 -5.61 2.32 -9.41
C THR A 5 -4.97 0.98 -9.80
N GLY A 6 -4.53 0.84 -11.06
CA GLY A 6 -3.82 -0.36 -11.50
C GLY A 6 -2.51 -0.57 -10.73
N LEU A 7 -1.76 0.50 -10.49
CA LEU A 7 -0.53 0.44 -9.70
C LEU A 7 -0.81 -0.02 -8.26
N PHE A 8 -1.85 0.50 -7.61
CA PHE A 8 -2.25 0.05 -6.27
C PHE A 8 -2.60 -1.44 -6.23
N VAL A 9 -3.37 -1.92 -7.20
CA VAL A 9 -3.75 -3.34 -7.27
C VAL A 9 -2.53 -4.24 -7.45
N VAL A 10 -1.64 -3.91 -8.38
CA VAL A 10 -0.41 -4.70 -8.62
C VAL A 10 0.49 -4.70 -7.39
N THR A 11 0.62 -3.55 -6.73
CA THR A 11 1.40 -3.42 -5.48
C THR A 11 0.81 -4.30 -4.37
N ALA A 12 -0.52 -4.29 -4.19
CA ALA A 12 -1.21 -5.11 -3.21
C ALA A 12 -1.03 -6.61 -3.49
N LEU A 13 -1.17 -7.03 -4.74
CA LEU A 13 -0.98 -8.43 -5.12
C LEU A 13 0.46 -8.90 -4.89
N ALA A 14 1.46 -8.06 -5.17
CA ALA A 14 2.86 -8.38 -4.91
C ALA A 14 3.13 -8.60 -3.41
N GLU A 15 2.55 -7.75 -2.54
CA GLU A 15 2.67 -7.90 -1.09
C GLU A 15 1.96 -9.15 -0.58
N ILE A 16 0.69 -9.33 -0.95
CA ILE A 16 -0.12 -10.47 -0.51
C ILE A 16 0.53 -11.78 -0.94
N PHE A 17 1.00 -11.87 -2.19
CA PHE A 17 1.66 -13.06 -2.71
C PHE A 17 2.95 -13.37 -1.94
N GLY A 18 3.79 -12.38 -1.68
CA GLY A 18 5.03 -12.55 -0.91
C GLY A 18 4.76 -13.01 0.52
N CYS A 19 3.80 -12.39 1.20
CA CYS A 19 3.38 -12.77 2.55
C CYS A 19 2.76 -14.17 2.58
N TYR A 20 1.94 -14.52 1.57
CA TYR A 20 1.31 -15.83 1.48
C TYR A 20 2.31 -16.96 1.28
N LEU A 21 3.34 -16.78 0.46
CA LEU A 21 4.41 -17.78 0.30
C LEU A 21 5.18 -18.01 1.61
N THR A 22 5.43 -16.94 2.36
CA THR A 22 6.05 -17.04 3.69
C THR A 22 5.14 -17.79 4.67
N TYR A 23 3.83 -17.53 4.63
CA TYR A 23 2.85 -18.25 5.43
C TYR A 23 2.82 -19.76 5.09
N LEU A 24 2.86 -20.13 3.82
CA LEU A 24 2.90 -21.53 3.39
C LEU A 24 4.13 -22.27 3.96
N TRP A 25 5.27 -21.60 3.99
CA TRP A 25 6.47 -22.18 4.58
C TRP A 25 6.34 -22.35 6.10
N LEU A 26 5.98 -21.28 6.82
CA LEU A 26 5.95 -21.28 8.29
C LEU A 26 4.83 -22.13 8.90
N ARG A 27 3.64 -22.09 8.31
CA ARG A 27 2.44 -22.71 8.88
C ARG A 27 2.08 -24.06 8.27
N GLN A 28 2.40 -24.26 7.00
CA GLN A 28 2.07 -25.51 6.31
C GLN A 28 3.28 -26.41 6.07
N GLY A 29 4.45 -26.06 6.59
CA GLY A 29 5.67 -26.88 6.49
C GLY A 29 6.15 -27.07 5.05
N ARG A 30 5.81 -26.14 4.14
CA ARG A 30 6.26 -26.18 2.74
C ARG A 30 7.76 -25.89 2.63
N SER A 31 8.31 -26.12 1.48
CA SER A 31 9.74 -25.93 1.22
C SER A 31 10.23 -24.51 1.50
N ILE A 32 11.39 -24.37 2.14
CA ILE A 32 12.07 -23.09 2.37
C ILE A 32 12.40 -22.35 1.05
N VAL A 33 12.47 -23.05 -0.07
CA VAL A 33 12.69 -22.47 -1.41
C VAL A 33 11.61 -21.44 -1.77
N LEU A 34 10.40 -21.53 -1.18
CA LEU A 34 9.34 -20.55 -1.36
C LEU A 34 9.71 -19.16 -0.83
N LEU A 35 10.71 -19.05 0.03
CA LEU A 35 11.18 -17.74 0.51
C LEU A 35 11.89 -16.93 -0.58
N VAL A 36 12.44 -17.56 -1.62
CA VAL A 36 13.08 -16.85 -2.73
C VAL A 36 12.04 -16.04 -3.52
N PRO A 37 10.97 -16.64 -4.08
CA PRO A 37 9.92 -15.86 -4.74
C PRO A 37 9.19 -14.94 -3.77
N ALA A 38 9.06 -15.28 -2.48
CA ALA A 38 8.49 -14.39 -1.48
C ALA A 38 9.32 -13.10 -1.34
N ALA A 39 10.64 -13.22 -1.19
CA ALA A 39 11.55 -12.08 -1.08
C ALA A 39 11.54 -11.22 -2.34
N LEU A 40 11.54 -11.84 -3.53
CA LEU A 40 11.45 -11.12 -4.81
C LEU A 40 10.12 -10.35 -4.93
N SER A 41 9.02 -10.95 -4.51
CA SER A 41 7.70 -10.31 -4.54
C SER A 41 7.63 -9.12 -3.60
N LEU A 42 8.16 -9.24 -2.37
CA LEU A 42 8.22 -8.15 -1.40
C LEU A 42 9.20 -7.04 -1.83
N ALA A 43 10.31 -7.38 -2.47
CA ALA A 43 11.22 -6.40 -3.05
C ALA A 43 10.53 -5.61 -4.19
N THR A 44 9.78 -6.30 -5.05
CA THR A 44 8.98 -5.68 -6.10
C THR A 44 7.90 -4.77 -5.51
N PHE A 45 7.22 -5.21 -4.46
CA PHE A 45 6.27 -4.38 -3.72
C PHE A 45 6.92 -3.08 -3.22
N ALA A 46 8.05 -3.17 -2.52
CA ALA A 46 8.76 -2.01 -2.01
C ALA A 46 9.19 -1.05 -3.14
N TRP A 47 9.63 -1.59 -4.26
CA TRP A 47 9.98 -0.80 -5.44
C TRP A 47 8.75 -0.11 -6.07
N LEU A 48 7.64 -0.81 -6.23
CA LEU A 48 6.39 -0.25 -6.77
C LEU A 48 5.85 0.89 -5.91
N LEU A 49 6.03 0.86 -4.60
CA LEU A 49 5.63 1.96 -3.70
C LEU A 49 6.33 3.28 -4.04
N THR A 50 7.54 3.25 -4.59
CA THR A 50 8.28 4.47 -4.96
C THR A 50 7.67 5.22 -6.14
N PHE A 51 6.82 4.58 -6.94
CA PHE A 51 6.16 5.19 -8.10
C PHE A 51 4.85 5.93 -7.77
N HIS A 52 4.42 5.92 -6.51
CA HIS A 52 3.20 6.63 -6.13
C HIS A 52 3.46 8.14 -6.02
N PRO A 53 2.66 8.97 -6.70
CA PRO A 53 2.93 10.41 -6.86
C PRO A 53 2.56 11.28 -5.66
N THR A 54 2.06 10.69 -4.57
CA THR A 54 1.57 11.41 -3.39
C THR A 54 2.52 11.27 -2.20
N ALA A 55 2.34 12.13 -1.18
CA ALA A 55 3.08 11.98 0.08
C ALA A 55 2.88 10.59 0.68
N ALA A 56 3.95 9.96 1.17
CA ALA A 56 3.97 8.56 1.60
C ALA A 56 2.81 8.19 2.54
N GLY A 57 2.50 9.00 3.54
CA GLY A 57 1.40 8.73 4.48
C GLY A 57 0.02 8.66 3.82
N ARG A 58 -0.26 9.51 2.83
CA ARG A 58 -1.52 9.46 2.08
C ARG A 58 -1.58 8.29 1.10
N THR A 59 -0.45 7.96 0.50
CA THR A 59 -0.31 6.76 -0.34
C THR A 59 -0.66 5.53 0.47
N TYR A 60 -0.10 5.38 1.67
CA TYR A 60 -0.42 4.24 2.54
C TYR A 60 -1.88 4.20 2.97
N ALA A 61 -2.48 5.34 3.29
CA ALA A 61 -3.89 5.42 3.67
C ALA A 61 -4.83 5.04 2.51
N ALA A 62 -4.58 5.55 1.32
CA ALA A 62 -5.34 5.18 0.12
C ALA A 62 -5.10 3.71 -0.27
N TYR A 63 -3.86 3.22 -0.14
CA TYR A 63 -3.49 1.85 -0.38
C TYR A 63 -4.22 0.86 0.55
N GLY A 64 -4.43 1.24 1.83
CA GLY A 64 -5.10 0.38 2.81
C GLY A 64 -6.47 -0.12 2.36
N GLY A 65 -7.29 0.73 1.75
CA GLY A 65 -8.61 0.33 1.23
C GLY A 65 -8.52 -0.67 0.07
N VAL A 66 -7.58 -0.46 -0.85
CA VAL A 66 -7.33 -1.39 -1.95
C VAL A 66 -6.77 -2.72 -1.43
N TYR A 67 -5.85 -2.66 -0.46
CA TYR A 67 -5.23 -3.83 0.15
C TYR A 67 -6.26 -4.73 0.83
N VAL A 68 -7.16 -4.16 1.64
CA VAL A 68 -8.23 -4.93 2.31
C VAL A 68 -9.14 -5.61 1.28
N SER A 69 -9.51 -4.90 0.21
CA SER A 69 -10.33 -5.46 -0.87
C SER A 69 -9.62 -6.61 -1.58
N ALA A 70 -8.32 -6.44 -1.88
CA ALA A 70 -7.50 -7.48 -2.49
C ALA A 70 -7.33 -8.70 -1.57
N GLY A 71 -7.20 -8.48 -0.25
CA GLY A 71 -7.11 -9.55 0.75
C GLY A 71 -8.38 -10.40 0.80
N ILE A 72 -9.56 -9.78 0.76
CA ILE A 72 -10.84 -10.52 0.72
C ILE A 72 -11.04 -11.24 -0.63
N ALA A 73 -10.64 -10.62 -1.74
CA ALA A 73 -10.64 -11.30 -3.03
C ALA A 73 -9.69 -12.52 -3.04
N TRP A 74 -8.52 -12.39 -2.43
CA TRP A 74 -7.54 -13.48 -2.26
C TRP A 74 -8.13 -14.64 -1.44
N LEU A 75 -8.75 -14.33 -0.30
CA LEU A 75 -9.43 -15.31 0.55
C LEU A 75 -10.43 -16.14 -0.27
N TRP A 76 -11.20 -15.49 -1.14
CA TRP A 76 -12.19 -16.17 -1.96
C TRP A 76 -11.57 -16.96 -3.11
N VAL A 77 -10.66 -16.37 -3.87
CA VAL A 77 -10.13 -16.97 -5.10
C VAL A 77 -9.06 -18.03 -4.82
N VAL A 78 -8.14 -17.75 -3.90
CA VAL A 78 -6.98 -18.61 -3.61
C VAL A 78 -7.28 -19.60 -2.49
N GLU A 79 -7.83 -19.12 -1.39
CA GLU A 79 -8.10 -19.96 -0.22
C GLU A 79 -9.45 -20.67 -0.29
N LYS A 80 -10.27 -20.35 -1.32
CA LYS A 80 -11.59 -20.95 -1.56
C LYS A 80 -12.57 -20.76 -0.41
N GLN A 81 -12.39 -19.74 0.41
CA GLN A 81 -13.31 -19.38 1.48
C GLN A 81 -14.19 -18.21 1.04
N PRO A 82 -15.52 -18.40 0.97
CA PRO A 82 -16.43 -17.32 0.58
C PRO A 82 -16.44 -16.22 1.64
N PRO A 83 -16.36 -14.94 1.23
CA PRO A 83 -16.42 -13.82 2.16
C PRO A 83 -17.79 -13.76 2.86
N THR A 84 -17.77 -13.46 4.14
CA THR A 84 -19.00 -13.26 4.92
C THR A 84 -19.59 -11.88 4.67
N PRO A 85 -20.90 -11.64 4.98
CA PRO A 85 -21.49 -10.30 4.91
C PRO A 85 -20.74 -9.26 5.76
N ARG A 86 -20.13 -9.69 6.87
CA ARG A 86 -19.31 -8.82 7.74
C ARG A 86 -18.03 -8.39 7.03
N ASP A 87 -17.38 -9.29 6.28
CA ASP A 87 -16.18 -8.97 5.51
C ASP A 87 -16.50 -7.93 4.43
N LEU A 88 -17.61 -8.10 3.71
CA LEU A 88 -18.06 -7.15 2.69
C LEU A 88 -18.40 -5.79 3.29
N PHE A 89 -19.03 -5.75 4.46
CA PHE A 89 -19.31 -4.51 5.17
C PHE A 89 -18.02 -3.80 5.61
N GLY A 90 -17.05 -4.55 6.15
CA GLY A 90 -15.73 -4.03 6.51
C GLY A 90 -14.98 -3.43 5.31
N VAL A 91 -14.98 -4.13 4.17
CA VAL A 91 -14.41 -3.62 2.91
C VAL A 91 -15.08 -2.32 2.49
N ALA A 92 -16.41 -2.25 2.54
CA ALA A 92 -17.14 -1.03 2.17
C ALA A 92 -16.74 0.17 3.02
N ILE A 93 -16.59 -0.01 4.34
CA ILE A 93 -16.11 1.05 5.24
C ILE A 93 -14.68 1.47 4.90
N CYS A 94 -13.78 0.52 4.63
CA CYS A 94 -12.40 0.82 4.27
C CYS A 94 -12.31 1.62 2.96
N LEU A 95 -13.12 1.26 1.95
CA LEU A 95 -13.18 1.97 0.68
C LEU A 95 -13.75 3.38 0.84
N LEU A 96 -14.77 3.56 1.68
CA LEU A 96 -15.29 4.89 2.01
C LEU A 96 -14.24 5.75 2.71
N GLY A 97 -13.53 5.19 3.69
CA GLY A 97 -12.42 5.88 4.36
C GLY A 97 -11.31 6.29 3.38
N MET A 98 -10.93 5.40 2.47
CA MET A 98 -9.97 5.68 1.41
C MET A 98 -10.42 6.85 0.52
N LEU A 99 -11.69 6.88 0.10
CA LEU A 99 -12.25 7.97 -0.71
C LEU A 99 -12.20 9.31 0.03
N VAL A 100 -12.57 9.33 1.31
CA VAL A 100 -12.53 10.54 2.15
C VAL A 100 -11.09 11.08 2.25
N ILE A 101 -10.11 10.22 2.51
CA ILE A 101 -8.71 10.61 2.60
C ILE A 101 -8.18 11.08 1.22
N GLY A 102 -8.55 10.40 0.15
CA GLY A 102 -8.13 10.75 -1.21
C GLY A 102 -8.67 12.09 -1.70
N THR A 103 -9.89 12.45 -1.31
CA THR A 103 -10.53 13.73 -1.69
C THR A 103 -10.08 14.90 -0.80
N GLY A 104 -9.60 14.64 0.41
CA GLY A 104 -9.13 15.65 1.37
C GLY A 104 -7.70 16.15 1.14
N ALA A 105 -7.06 15.86 0.01
CA ALA A 105 -5.71 16.33 -0.29
C ALA A 105 -5.71 17.85 -0.59
N PRO A 106 -5.13 18.73 0.27
CA PRO A 106 -4.89 20.10 -0.12
C PRO A 106 -3.94 20.14 -1.32
N PRO A 107 -4.06 21.13 -2.22
CA PRO A 107 -3.08 21.34 -3.26
C PRO A 107 -1.70 21.43 -2.61
N THR A 108 -0.77 20.64 -3.09
CA THR A 108 0.61 20.61 -2.60
C THR A 108 1.14 22.05 -2.58
N ALA A 109 1.42 22.56 -1.40
CA ALA A 109 2.21 23.77 -1.23
C ALA A 109 3.63 23.48 -1.76
N ARG A 110 3.80 23.64 -3.07
CA ARG A 110 5.10 23.63 -3.77
C ARG A 110 5.96 24.86 -3.45
N GLY A 111 5.62 25.60 -2.39
CA GLY A 111 6.17 26.91 -2.10
C GLY A 111 7.13 27.01 -0.91
N HIS A 112 7.46 25.90 -0.24
CA HIS A 112 8.24 26.03 1.00
C HIS A 112 9.66 25.42 0.97
N ILE A 113 10.12 24.97 -0.19
CA ILE A 113 11.50 24.46 -0.35
C ILE A 113 12.45 25.57 -0.86
N ASP A 114 11.91 26.67 -1.40
CA ASP A 114 12.69 27.79 -1.93
C ASP A 114 12.90 28.95 -0.92
N SER A 115 12.54 28.77 0.34
CA SER A 115 12.96 29.74 1.36
C SER A 115 14.45 29.51 1.65
N PRO A 116 15.33 30.49 1.34
CA PRO A 116 16.73 30.39 1.72
C PRO A 116 16.81 30.14 3.23
N LEU A 117 17.60 29.17 3.63
CA LEU A 117 17.90 28.94 5.05
C LEU A 117 18.33 30.28 5.66
N PRO A 118 17.82 30.67 6.85
CA PRO A 118 18.31 31.88 7.50
C PRO A 118 19.83 31.77 7.62
N SER A 119 20.54 32.75 7.04
CA SER A 119 21.98 32.84 7.13
C SER A 119 22.34 33.07 8.61
N PHE A 120 23.01 32.11 9.20
CA PHE A 120 23.52 32.19 10.57
C PHE A 120 24.66 33.24 10.75
N ASP A 121 24.96 34.01 9.70
CA ASP A 121 26.11 34.93 9.67
C ASP A 121 25.66 36.40 9.72
N GLN A 122 24.85 36.77 10.71
CA GLN A 122 24.66 38.17 11.10
C GLN A 122 25.18 38.37 12.52
N PRO A 123 26.33 39.05 12.72
CA PRO A 123 26.71 39.52 14.04
C PRO A 123 25.68 40.55 14.52
N ARG A 124 25.10 40.31 15.67
CA ARG A 124 24.21 41.27 16.34
C ARG A 124 25.00 42.48 16.79
N PRO A 125 24.46 43.68 16.64
CA PRO A 125 25.09 44.92 17.15
C PRO A 125 25.20 44.93 18.67
#